data_ecfa4f7e55685fad736e4e0e34657f56
#
_entry.id   ecfa4f7e55685fad736e4e0e34657f56
#
_cell.length_a   1.000
_cell.length_b   1.000
_cell.length_c   1.000
_cell.angle_alpha   90.00
_cell.angle_beta   90.00
_cell.angle_gamma   90.00
#
_symmetry.space_group_name_H-M   'P 1'
#
loop_
_entity.id
_entity.type
_entity.pdbx_description
1 polymer ?
#
loop_
_entity_poly.entity_id
_entity_poly.type
_entity_poly.pdbx_seq_one_letter_code
_entity_poly.pdbx_strand_id
1 'polypeptide(L)'
;MNPAVLELNDIAVGYARGEPVLRNVTISIRRGEAVALVGRNGTGKSTLLRTMRGFLRPLEGQVMLKGHPLSSMGPQTLASTVGFLSPAIPQVHITVDEVIELSSLGRLKSMEQLEASDHPDVFSEVSGFGVRFLDEMSSGQQRKIMLLALVAQWTDVLLMDEPELHLDLPSLRELHGLISWATAKGKSVVLSTHNLETIRVLPDRLYVVGDKTVHEAPRTEETVQALLEGNGHVPWAQCAGAFEEK
;
A
#
# COMPACT_ATOMS: atom_id res chain seq x y z
N MET A 1 -20.76 10.70 1.44
CA MET A 1 -19.33 10.41 1.70
C MET A 1 -19.18 8.91 1.93
N ASN A 2 -18.20 8.24 1.30
CA ASN A 2 -17.95 6.83 1.56
C ASN A 2 -17.49 6.64 3.01
N PRO A 3 -17.93 5.57 3.72
CA PRO A 3 -17.50 5.31 5.09
C PRO A 3 -16.00 5.00 5.15
N ALA A 4 -15.37 5.33 6.28
CA ALA A 4 -13.99 4.94 6.54
C ALA A 4 -13.90 3.41 6.65
N VAL A 5 -12.89 2.83 6.00
CA VAL A 5 -12.62 1.39 6.06
C VAL A 5 -11.46 1.08 6.99
N LEU A 6 -10.49 1.98 7.10
CA LEU A 6 -9.34 1.89 7.98
C LEU A 6 -9.10 3.24 8.64
N GLU A 7 -8.99 3.27 9.97
CA GLU A 7 -8.76 4.48 10.74
C GLU A 7 -7.62 4.27 11.74
N LEU A 8 -6.76 5.26 11.85
CA LEU A 8 -5.70 5.34 12.84
C LEU A 8 -6.05 6.50 13.76
N ASN A 9 -6.30 6.22 15.03
CA ASN A 9 -6.78 7.20 15.99
C ASN A 9 -5.68 7.49 17.00
N ASP A 10 -4.97 8.61 16.79
CA ASP A 10 -3.90 9.14 17.64
C ASP A 10 -2.87 8.06 18.02
N ILE A 11 -2.37 7.34 17.00
CA ILE A 11 -1.44 6.25 17.24
C ILE A 11 0.01 6.71 17.32
N ALA A 12 0.78 6.07 18.22
CA ALA A 12 2.22 6.04 18.16
C ALA A 12 2.69 4.69 17.62
N VAL A 13 3.61 4.71 16.67
CA VAL A 13 4.16 3.50 16.05
C VAL A 13 5.65 3.37 16.27
N GLY A 14 6.11 2.14 16.48
CA GLY A 14 7.52 1.84 16.72
C GLY A 14 7.72 0.39 17.12
N TYR A 15 8.95 0.05 17.45
CA TYR A 15 9.33 -1.28 17.92
C TYR A 15 9.38 -1.29 19.45
N ALA A 16 8.88 -2.33 20.09
CA ALA A 16 8.48 -2.45 21.50
C ALA A 16 9.51 -2.10 22.60
N ARG A 17 10.68 -1.58 22.29
CA ARG A 17 11.74 -1.20 23.26
C ARG A 17 12.47 0.09 22.92
N GLY A 18 11.88 0.98 22.11
CA GLY A 18 12.52 2.21 21.69
C GLY A 18 11.59 3.41 21.70
N GLU A 19 12.14 4.57 21.38
CA GLU A 19 11.29 5.71 21.07
C GLU A 19 10.38 5.41 19.87
N PRO A 20 9.13 5.89 19.88
CA PRO A 20 8.26 5.82 18.74
C PRO A 20 8.92 6.41 17.48
N VAL A 21 8.76 5.71 16.37
CA VAL A 21 9.18 6.18 15.04
C VAL A 21 8.27 7.32 14.57
N LEU A 22 6.96 7.18 14.83
CA LEU A 22 5.96 8.21 14.57
C LEU A 22 5.06 8.37 15.80
N ARG A 23 4.53 9.58 16.01
CA ARG A 23 3.62 9.94 17.11
C ARG A 23 2.41 10.72 16.57
N ASN A 24 1.33 10.72 17.32
CA ASN A 24 0.11 11.51 17.09
C ASN A 24 -0.43 11.31 15.65
N VAL A 25 -0.38 10.07 15.14
CA VAL A 25 -0.81 9.77 13.77
C VAL A 25 -2.32 9.55 13.76
N THR A 26 -3.03 10.42 13.04
CA THR A 26 -4.45 10.29 12.79
C THR A 26 -4.70 10.30 11.28
N ILE A 27 -5.19 9.17 10.75
CA ILE A 27 -5.46 8.96 9.32
C ILE A 27 -6.79 8.23 9.19
N SER A 28 -7.60 8.62 8.22
CA SER A 28 -8.82 7.93 7.86
C SER A 28 -8.79 7.60 6.36
N ILE A 29 -8.90 6.32 6.03
CA ILE A 29 -8.95 5.81 4.65
C ILE A 29 -10.38 5.43 4.33
N ARG A 30 -10.94 5.99 3.25
CA ARG A 30 -12.31 5.73 2.83
C ARG A 30 -12.36 4.55 1.85
N ARG A 31 -13.52 3.94 1.73
CA ARG A 31 -13.74 2.86 0.77
C ARG A 31 -13.57 3.38 -0.67
N GLY A 32 -12.78 2.67 -1.47
CA GLY A 32 -12.49 3.00 -2.87
C GLY A 32 -11.51 4.15 -3.05
N GLU A 33 -10.78 4.54 -2.00
CA GLU A 33 -9.82 5.64 -2.02
C GLU A 33 -8.39 5.11 -2.21
N ALA A 34 -7.59 5.80 -3.02
CA ALA A 34 -6.15 5.61 -3.11
C ALA A 34 -5.43 6.68 -2.31
N VAL A 35 -4.57 6.26 -1.38
CA VAL A 35 -3.81 7.15 -0.49
C VAL A 35 -2.32 6.85 -0.63
N ALA A 36 -1.51 7.89 -0.85
CA ALA A 36 -0.06 7.76 -0.86
C ALA A 36 0.57 8.29 0.43
N LEU A 37 1.50 7.50 0.97
CA LEU A 37 2.44 7.88 2.03
C LEU A 37 3.77 8.25 1.38
N VAL A 38 4.18 9.50 1.46
CA VAL A 38 5.41 10.00 0.88
C VAL A 38 6.37 10.50 1.96
N GLY A 39 7.66 10.49 1.69
CA GLY A 39 8.68 10.93 2.64
C GLY A 39 10.00 10.22 2.39
N ARG A 40 11.06 10.70 3.03
CA ARG A 40 12.42 10.14 2.89
C ARG A 40 12.48 8.71 3.39
N ASN A 41 13.52 7.97 2.98
CA ASN A 41 13.78 6.64 3.51
C ASN A 41 14.06 6.71 5.02
N GLY A 42 13.54 5.73 5.77
CA GLY A 42 13.70 5.68 7.23
C GLY A 42 12.71 6.55 8.04
N THR A 43 11.80 7.32 7.41
CA THR A 43 10.83 8.17 8.14
C THR A 43 9.70 7.39 8.83
N GLY A 44 9.55 6.08 8.56
CA GLY A 44 8.52 5.26 9.22
C GLY A 44 7.36 4.81 8.33
N LYS A 45 7.38 5.07 7.03
CA LYS A 45 6.31 4.64 6.08
C LYS A 45 6.01 3.14 6.18
N SER A 46 7.05 2.30 6.06
CA SER A 46 6.92 0.83 6.17
C SER A 46 6.45 0.40 7.55
N THR A 47 6.90 1.08 8.62
CA THR A 47 6.45 0.80 9.99
C THR A 47 4.96 1.11 10.15
N LEU A 48 4.50 2.23 9.57
CA LEU A 48 3.10 2.62 9.56
C LEU A 48 2.23 1.60 8.79
N LEU A 49 2.65 1.21 7.57
CA LEU A 49 1.95 0.18 6.79
C LEU A 49 1.88 -1.17 7.52
N ARG A 50 2.96 -1.59 8.18
CA ARG A 50 2.98 -2.81 9.01
C ARG A 50 2.03 -2.72 10.20
N THR A 51 1.87 -1.52 10.79
CA THR A 51 0.90 -1.27 11.86
C THR A 51 -0.54 -1.32 11.32
N MET A 52 -0.80 -0.71 10.16
CA MET A 52 -2.08 -0.81 9.46
C MET A 52 -2.48 -2.25 9.14
N ARG A 53 -1.49 -3.12 8.81
CA ARG A 53 -1.69 -4.56 8.55
C ARG A 53 -1.90 -5.38 9.82
N GLY A 54 -1.53 -4.85 10.99
CA GLY A 54 -1.57 -5.57 12.25
C GLY A 54 -0.33 -6.44 12.52
N PHE A 55 0.74 -6.29 11.75
CA PHE A 55 2.04 -6.94 12.03
C PHE A 55 2.75 -6.30 13.23
N LEU A 56 2.50 -5.01 13.44
CA LEU A 56 2.96 -4.28 14.61
C LEU A 56 1.74 -3.74 15.36
N ARG A 57 1.76 -3.86 16.69
CA ARG A 57 0.77 -3.18 17.53
C ARG A 57 1.18 -1.73 17.71
N PRO A 58 0.24 -0.77 17.63
CA PRO A 58 0.55 0.60 18.01
C PRO A 58 0.99 0.64 19.48
N LEU A 59 1.93 1.53 19.80
CA LEU A 59 2.40 1.76 21.17
C LEU A 59 1.37 2.54 21.98
N GLU A 60 0.65 3.45 21.32
CA GLU A 60 -0.45 4.27 21.86
C GLU A 60 -1.55 4.37 20.81
N GLY A 61 -2.77 4.71 21.25
CA GLY A 61 -3.93 4.83 20.38
C GLY A 61 -4.43 3.50 19.84
N GLN A 62 -5.21 3.52 18.78
CA GLN A 62 -5.79 2.32 18.19
C GLN A 62 -5.99 2.41 16.68
N VAL A 63 -5.89 1.27 16.01
CA VAL A 63 -6.24 1.10 14.61
C VAL A 63 -7.61 0.43 14.53
N MET A 64 -8.51 1.02 13.74
CA MET A 64 -9.85 0.50 13.49
C MET A 64 -9.95 0.01 12.05
N LEU A 65 -10.54 -1.14 11.83
CA LEU A 65 -10.82 -1.71 10.52
C LEU A 65 -12.32 -2.01 10.43
N LYS A 66 -13.02 -1.38 9.50
CA LYS A 66 -14.47 -1.48 9.35
C LYS A 66 -15.24 -1.22 10.67
N GLY A 67 -14.80 -0.23 11.44
CA GLY A 67 -15.41 0.15 12.71
C GLY A 67 -15.08 -0.76 13.90
N HIS A 68 -14.21 -1.76 13.75
CA HIS A 68 -13.77 -2.66 14.82
C HIS A 68 -12.28 -2.47 15.13
N PRO A 69 -11.86 -2.55 16.41
CA PRO A 69 -10.45 -2.52 16.74
C PRO A 69 -9.68 -3.65 16.04
N LEU A 70 -8.61 -3.31 15.32
CA LEU A 70 -7.79 -4.28 14.60
C LEU A 70 -7.21 -5.34 15.54
N SER A 71 -6.91 -4.96 16.80
CA SER A 71 -6.41 -5.85 17.85
C SER A 71 -7.40 -6.93 18.29
N SER A 72 -8.69 -6.76 18.01
CA SER A 72 -9.73 -7.75 18.32
C SER A 72 -9.95 -8.78 17.21
N MET A 73 -9.31 -8.59 16.05
CA MET A 73 -9.50 -9.45 14.89
C MET A 73 -8.52 -10.63 14.89
N GLY A 74 -9.02 -11.80 14.54
CA GLY A 74 -8.18 -12.98 14.35
C GLY A 74 -7.33 -12.90 13.07
N PRO A 75 -6.21 -13.65 13.00
CA PRO A 75 -5.30 -13.62 11.85
C PRO A 75 -5.96 -13.92 10.51
N GLN A 76 -6.93 -14.85 10.47
CA GLN A 76 -7.66 -15.20 9.24
C GLN A 76 -8.54 -14.05 8.74
N THR A 77 -9.25 -13.37 9.65
CA THR A 77 -10.07 -12.20 9.32
C THR A 77 -9.19 -11.07 8.77
N LEU A 78 -8.05 -10.82 9.40
CA LEU A 78 -7.09 -9.83 8.92
C LEU A 78 -6.54 -10.21 7.55
N ALA A 79 -6.17 -11.47 7.32
CA ALA A 79 -5.65 -11.94 6.03
C ALA A 79 -6.66 -11.83 4.90
N SER A 80 -7.96 -12.04 5.19
CA SER A 80 -9.02 -11.91 4.19
C SER A 80 -9.53 -10.49 3.97
N THR A 81 -9.14 -9.54 4.82
CA THR A 81 -9.63 -8.14 4.74
C THR A 81 -8.55 -7.17 4.27
N VAL A 82 -7.30 -7.39 4.67
CA VAL A 82 -6.18 -6.50 4.34
C VAL A 82 -5.07 -7.29 3.66
N GLY A 83 -4.82 -7.00 2.40
CA GLY A 83 -3.65 -7.48 1.65
C GLY A 83 -2.43 -6.61 1.92
N PHE A 84 -1.23 -7.20 1.83
CA PHE A 84 0.02 -6.48 2.04
C PHE A 84 1.09 -6.90 1.04
N LEU A 85 1.65 -5.93 0.34
CA LEU A 85 2.82 -6.10 -0.52
C LEU A 85 4.05 -5.52 0.17
N SER A 86 5.04 -6.38 0.43
CA SER A 86 6.35 -5.97 0.94
C SER A 86 7.25 -5.44 -0.18
N PRO A 87 8.19 -4.53 0.11
CA PRO A 87 9.24 -4.17 -0.85
C PRO A 87 10.17 -5.37 -1.13
N ALA A 88 10.40 -6.23 -0.14
CA ALA A 88 11.20 -7.44 -0.31
C ALA A 88 10.42 -8.54 -1.03
N ILE A 89 11.04 -9.15 -2.04
CA ILE A 89 10.52 -10.32 -2.74
C ILE A 89 10.98 -11.58 -1.97
N PRO A 90 10.05 -12.51 -1.65
CA PRO A 90 10.41 -13.74 -0.96
C PRO A 90 11.37 -14.59 -1.81
N GLN A 91 12.46 -15.07 -1.19
CA GLN A 91 13.38 -16.00 -1.82
C GLN A 91 12.92 -17.43 -1.50
N VAL A 92 11.94 -17.91 -2.25
CA VAL A 92 11.30 -19.22 -2.04
C VAL A 92 11.20 -19.96 -3.38
N HIS A 93 11.47 -21.26 -3.35
CA HIS A 93 11.40 -22.12 -4.51
C HIS A 93 10.00 -22.73 -4.62
N ILE A 94 9.07 -21.94 -5.13
CA ILE A 94 7.67 -22.32 -5.39
C ILE A 94 7.24 -21.82 -6.77
N THR A 95 6.27 -22.49 -7.37
CA THR A 95 5.72 -22.10 -8.66
C THR A 95 4.81 -20.85 -8.53
N VAL A 96 4.57 -20.17 -9.64
CA VAL A 96 3.60 -19.06 -9.68
C VAL A 96 2.20 -19.53 -9.31
N ASP A 97 1.79 -20.72 -9.75
CA ASP A 97 0.50 -21.29 -9.38
C ASP A 97 0.36 -21.46 -7.87
N GLU A 98 1.42 -21.96 -7.20
CA GLU A 98 1.44 -22.05 -5.73
C GLU A 98 1.40 -20.68 -5.05
N VAL A 99 2.05 -19.66 -5.61
CA VAL A 99 1.93 -18.28 -5.12
C VAL A 99 0.49 -17.79 -5.19
N ILE A 100 -0.20 -18.01 -6.30
CA ILE A 100 -1.61 -17.61 -6.49
C ILE A 100 -2.53 -18.39 -5.55
N GLU A 101 -2.34 -19.72 -5.43
CA GLU A 101 -3.12 -20.54 -4.51
C GLU A 101 -2.99 -20.08 -3.07
N LEU A 102 -1.75 -19.90 -2.57
CA LEU A 102 -1.48 -19.43 -1.21
C LEU A 102 -2.04 -18.04 -0.96
N SER A 103 -1.83 -17.11 -1.90
CA SER A 103 -2.29 -15.73 -1.78
C SER A 103 -3.82 -15.63 -1.75
N SER A 104 -4.50 -16.42 -2.57
CA SER A 104 -5.96 -16.47 -2.63
C SER A 104 -6.61 -17.26 -1.50
N LEU A 105 -5.84 -17.78 -0.55
CA LEU A 105 -6.30 -18.70 0.51
C LEU A 105 -6.97 -19.94 -0.08
N GLY A 106 -6.45 -20.46 -1.19
CA GLY A 106 -6.92 -21.65 -1.89
C GLY A 106 -8.18 -21.44 -2.75
N ARG A 107 -8.64 -20.20 -2.94
CA ARG A 107 -9.79 -19.89 -3.82
C ARG A 107 -9.45 -20.06 -5.29
N LEU A 108 -8.22 -19.73 -5.68
CA LEU A 108 -7.66 -19.93 -7.01
C LEU A 108 -6.56 -20.99 -6.91
N LYS A 109 -6.41 -21.82 -7.94
CA LYS A 109 -5.42 -22.91 -7.98
C LYS A 109 -4.29 -22.65 -8.96
N SER A 110 -4.44 -21.67 -9.85
CA SER A 110 -3.46 -21.38 -10.88
C SER A 110 -3.53 -19.95 -11.37
N MET A 111 -2.50 -19.54 -12.08
CA MET A 111 -2.44 -18.26 -12.79
C MET A 111 -3.54 -18.19 -13.85
N GLU A 112 -3.84 -19.29 -14.57
CA GLU A 112 -4.91 -19.36 -15.55
C GLU A 112 -6.29 -19.04 -14.92
N GLN A 113 -6.56 -19.55 -13.72
CA GLN A 113 -7.80 -19.23 -12.99
C GLN A 113 -7.85 -17.76 -12.56
N LEU A 114 -6.72 -17.15 -12.21
CA LEU A 114 -6.66 -15.72 -11.94
C LEU A 114 -6.96 -14.94 -13.22
N GLU A 115 -6.30 -15.26 -14.34
CA GLU A 115 -6.50 -14.62 -15.64
C GLU A 115 -7.95 -14.74 -16.14
N ALA A 116 -8.63 -15.85 -15.85
CA ALA A 116 -10.05 -16.07 -16.16
C ALA A 116 -11.02 -15.35 -15.20
N SER A 117 -10.52 -14.77 -14.12
CA SER A 117 -11.34 -14.09 -13.11
C SER A 117 -11.54 -12.60 -13.43
N ASP A 118 -12.34 -11.91 -12.63
CA ASP A 118 -12.52 -10.45 -12.73
C ASP A 118 -11.30 -9.73 -12.15
N HIS A 119 -10.20 -9.68 -12.89
CA HIS A 119 -9.00 -8.90 -12.59
C HIS A 119 -8.63 -8.01 -13.78
N PRO A 120 -7.79 -6.99 -13.61
CA PRO A 120 -7.37 -6.15 -14.72
C PRO A 120 -6.42 -6.93 -15.65
N ASP A 121 -6.53 -6.68 -16.95
CA ASP A 121 -5.57 -7.17 -17.95
C ASP A 121 -4.28 -6.33 -17.86
N VAL A 122 -3.42 -6.72 -16.92
CA VAL A 122 -2.12 -6.09 -16.68
C VAL A 122 -1.05 -7.17 -16.53
N PHE A 123 0.20 -6.78 -16.81
CA PHE A 123 1.35 -7.68 -16.69
C PHE A 123 1.28 -8.91 -17.61
N SER A 124 0.79 -8.72 -18.85
CA SER A 124 0.68 -9.80 -19.85
C SER A 124 2.02 -10.52 -20.12
N GLU A 125 3.16 -9.88 -19.84
CA GLU A 125 4.48 -10.51 -19.93
C GLU A 125 4.62 -11.77 -19.02
N VAL A 126 3.90 -11.84 -17.90
CA VAL A 126 3.95 -12.97 -16.98
C VAL A 126 2.75 -13.91 -17.12
N SER A 127 1.89 -13.64 -18.08
CA SER A 127 0.79 -14.54 -18.45
C SER A 127 1.34 -15.92 -18.84
N GLY A 128 0.68 -16.98 -18.40
CA GLY A 128 1.12 -18.34 -18.66
C GLY A 128 2.34 -18.83 -17.87
N PHE A 129 2.82 -18.06 -16.89
CA PHE A 129 4.00 -18.45 -16.08
C PHE A 129 3.67 -19.44 -14.94
N GLY A 130 2.44 -19.94 -14.86
CA GLY A 130 1.94 -20.75 -13.74
C GLY A 130 2.89 -21.82 -13.21
N VAL A 131 3.50 -22.62 -14.10
CA VAL A 131 4.41 -23.72 -13.74
C VAL A 131 5.87 -23.29 -13.52
N ARG A 132 6.22 -22.03 -13.76
CA ARG A 132 7.59 -21.52 -13.55
C ARG A 132 7.85 -21.24 -12.07
N PHE A 133 9.08 -21.46 -11.64
CA PHE A 133 9.50 -21.13 -10.28
C PHE A 133 9.75 -19.62 -10.12
N LEU A 134 9.29 -19.07 -8.98
CA LEU A 134 9.39 -17.64 -8.69
C LEU A 134 10.84 -17.17 -8.63
N ASP A 135 11.73 -17.93 -8.01
CA ASP A 135 13.15 -17.61 -7.81
C ASP A 135 14.00 -17.70 -9.10
N GLU A 136 13.46 -18.29 -10.19
CA GLU A 136 14.09 -18.35 -11.50
C GLU A 136 13.79 -17.14 -12.39
N MET A 137 12.94 -16.21 -11.92
CA MET A 137 12.49 -15.05 -12.67
C MET A 137 13.35 -13.81 -12.38
N SER A 138 13.32 -12.84 -13.31
CA SER A 138 13.87 -11.52 -13.02
C SER A 138 13.11 -10.83 -11.89
N SER A 139 13.77 -9.92 -11.16
CA SER A 139 13.13 -9.18 -10.06
C SER A 139 11.88 -8.40 -10.51
N GLY A 140 11.87 -7.88 -11.74
CA GLY A 140 10.69 -7.23 -12.32
C GLY A 140 9.53 -8.20 -12.54
N GLN A 141 9.80 -9.40 -13.08
CA GLN A 141 8.79 -10.45 -13.26
C GLN A 141 8.25 -10.93 -11.90
N GLN A 142 9.13 -11.19 -10.94
CA GLN A 142 8.74 -11.55 -9.58
C GLN A 142 7.82 -10.47 -8.98
N ARG A 143 8.15 -9.18 -9.17
CA ARG A 143 7.33 -8.06 -8.68
C ARG A 143 5.94 -8.05 -9.29
N LYS A 144 5.82 -8.27 -10.60
CA LYS A 144 4.54 -8.39 -11.31
C LYS A 144 3.69 -9.54 -10.75
N ILE A 145 4.29 -10.72 -10.54
CA ILE A 145 3.61 -11.86 -9.91
C ILE A 145 3.13 -11.51 -8.50
N MET A 146 3.94 -10.85 -7.69
CA MET A 146 3.54 -10.46 -6.33
C MET A 146 2.40 -9.43 -6.31
N LEU A 147 2.33 -8.54 -7.31
CA LEU A 147 1.21 -7.61 -7.48
C LEU A 147 -0.09 -8.34 -7.87
N LEU A 148 -0.01 -9.30 -8.80
CA LEU A 148 -1.15 -10.15 -9.16
C LEU A 148 -1.58 -11.03 -7.99
N ALA A 149 -0.65 -11.58 -7.22
CA ALA A 149 -0.93 -12.33 -6.01
C ALA A 149 -1.64 -11.50 -4.93
N LEU A 150 -1.28 -10.21 -4.81
CA LEU A 150 -1.98 -9.28 -3.92
C LEU A 150 -3.45 -9.09 -4.33
N VAL A 151 -3.72 -8.94 -5.62
CA VAL A 151 -5.08 -8.82 -6.15
C VAL A 151 -5.87 -10.11 -5.97
N ALA A 152 -5.23 -11.26 -6.15
CA ALA A 152 -5.82 -12.59 -5.96
C ALA A 152 -6.35 -12.83 -4.52
N GLN A 153 -5.90 -12.04 -3.55
CA GLN A 153 -6.42 -12.10 -2.17
C GLN A 153 -7.86 -11.60 -2.05
N TRP A 154 -8.36 -10.79 -2.97
CA TRP A 154 -9.71 -10.20 -2.97
C TRP A 154 -10.05 -9.43 -1.69
N THR A 155 -9.04 -8.84 -1.05
CA THR A 155 -9.20 -8.06 0.19
C THR A 155 -9.85 -6.70 -0.06
N ASP A 156 -10.40 -6.07 0.99
CA ASP A 156 -11.01 -4.74 0.90
C ASP A 156 -9.98 -3.60 0.92
N VAL A 157 -8.84 -3.85 1.59
CA VAL A 157 -7.75 -2.90 1.72
C VAL A 157 -6.47 -3.52 1.16
N LEU A 158 -5.79 -2.80 0.28
CA LEU A 158 -4.50 -3.17 -0.29
C LEU A 158 -3.44 -2.21 0.25
N LEU A 159 -2.50 -2.73 1.02
CA LEU A 159 -1.36 -2.00 1.52
C LEU A 159 -0.12 -2.37 0.70
N MET A 160 0.53 -1.39 0.08
CA MET A 160 1.66 -1.59 -0.82
C MET A 160 2.86 -0.78 -0.35
N ASP A 161 3.94 -1.45 0.02
CA ASP A 161 5.18 -0.80 0.40
C ASP A 161 6.14 -0.76 -0.80
N GLU A 162 6.32 0.43 -1.37
CA GLU A 162 7.11 0.69 -2.59
C GLU A 162 6.77 -0.26 -3.75
N PRO A 163 5.52 -0.28 -4.24
CA PRO A 163 5.06 -1.24 -5.24
C PRO A 163 5.79 -1.14 -6.59
N GLU A 164 6.37 0.01 -6.90
CA GLU A 164 7.09 0.32 -8.14
C GLU A 164 8.51 -0.23 -8.20
N LEU A 165 9.06 -0.78 -7.11
CA LEU A 165 10.41 -1.33 -7.11
C LEU A 165 10.59 -2.40 -8.19
N HIS A 166 11.69 -2.30 -8.95
CA HIS A 166 12.06 -3.20 -10.04
C HIS A 166 11.14 -3.14 -11.28
N LEU A 167 10.18 -2.23 -11.34
CA LEU A 167 9.33 -2.02 -12.51
C LEU A 167 9.96 -1.00 -13.47
N ASP A 168 9.90 -1.30 -14.76
CA ASP A 168 10.19 -0.35 -15.84
C ASP A 168 8.99 0.58 -16.09
N LEU A 169 9.17 1.60 -16.95
CA LEU A 169 8.11 2.58 -17.23
C LEU A 169 6.82 1.97 -17.80
N PRO A 170 6.84 1.01 -18.73
CA PRO A 170 5.62 0.32 -19.16
C PRO A 170 4.91 -0.36 -17.99
N SER A 171 5.62 -1.14 -17.19
CA SER A 171 5.07 -1.87 -16.04
C SER A 171 4.57 -0.94 -14.92
N LEU A 172 5.18 0.25 -14.78
CA LEU A 172 4.67 1.27 -13.87
C LEU A 172 3.27 1.76 -14.29
N ARG A 173 3.01 1.92 -15.59
CA ARG A 173 1.67 2.28 -16.10
C ARG A 173 0.65 1.16 -15.87
N GLU A 174 1.08 -0.08 -16.01
CA GLU A 174 0.23 -1.24 -15.67
C GLU A 174 -0.09 -1.30 -14.18
N LEU A 175 0.88 -0.98 -13.29
CA LEU A 175 0.63 -0.80 -11.85
C LEU A 175 -0.41 0.31 -11.59
N HIS A 176 -0.31 1.44 -12.29
CA HIS A 176 -1.30 2.51 -12.18
C HIS A 176 -2.70 2.02 -12.62
N GLY A 177 -2.78 1.26 -13.70
CA GLY A 177 -4.02 0.61 -14.16
C GLY A 177 -4.60 -0.34 -13.12
N LEU A 178 -3.76 -1.16 -12.48
CA LEU A 178 -4.12 -2.09 -11.41
C LEU A 178 -4.73 -1.35 -10.20
N ILE A 179 -4.11 -0.26 -9.77
CA ILE A 179 -4.59 0.54 -8.63
C ILE A 179 -5.92 1.21 -8.98
N SER A 180 -6.02 1.81 -10.17
CA SER A 180 -7.26 2.44 -10.65
C SER A 180 -8.41 1.43 -10.75
N TRP A 181 -8.13 0.23 -11.25
CA TRP A 181 -9.12 -0.86 -11.26
C TRP A 181 -9.55 -1.25 -9.85
N ALA A 182 -8.61 -1.41 -8.92
CA ALA A 182 -8.91 -1.79 -7.55
C ALA A 182 -9.83 -0.76 -6.87
N THR A 183 -9.54 0.53 -7.01
CA THR A 183 -10.38 1.60 -6.44
C THR A 183 -11.76 1.68 -7.10
N ALA A 184 -11.85 1.50 -8.42
CA ALA A 184 -13.11 1.40 -9.15
C ALA A 184 -13.98 0.22 -8.68
N LYS A 185 -13.36 -0.89 -8.23
CA LYS A 185 -14.04 -2.04 -7.58
C LYS A 185 -14.36 -1.79 -6.11
N GLY A 186 -14.13 -0.59 -5.59
CA GLY A 186 -14.40 -0.21 -4.20
C GLY A 186 -13.37 -0.73 -3.20
N LYS A 187 -12.21 -1.20 -3.64
CA LYS A 187 -11.08 -1.53 -2.78
C LYS A 187 -10.34 -0.25 -2.40
N SER A 188 -9.82 -0.18 -1.19
CA SER A 188 -9.02 0.96 -0.75
C SER A 188 -7.54 0.62 -0.85
N VAL A 189 -6.75 1.55 -1.34
CA VAL A 189 -5.32 1.36 -1.56
C VAL A 189 -4.52 2.35 -0.72
N VAL A 190 -3.56 1.87 0.05
CA VAL A 190 -2.56 2.70 0.71
C VAL A 190 -1.19 2.27 0.23
N LEU A 191 -0.45 3.18 -0.39
CA LEU A 191 0.89 2.87 -0.88
C LEU A 191 1.94 3.81 -0.29
N SER A 192 3.11 3.27 0.03
CA SER A 192 4.29 4.11 0.23
C SER A 192 4.98 4.29 -1.12
N THR A 193 5.41 5.50 -1.41
CA THR A 193 6.13 5.77 -2.66
C THR A 193 7.06 6.98 -2.52
N HIS A 194 8.08 7.00 -3.35
CA HIS A 194 8.92 8.16 -3.64
C HIS A 194 8.94 8.46 -5.15
N ASN A 195 8.15 7.72 -5.94
CA ASN A 195 8.03 7.91 -7.37
C ASN A 195 7.04 9.05 -7.68
N LEU A 196 7.55 10.09 -8.34
CA LEU A 196 6.78 11.31 -8.62
C LEU A 196 5.67 11.11 -9.63
N GLU A 197 5.86 10.24 -10.61
CA GLU A 197 4.81 9.91 -11.58
C GLU A 197 3.64 9.25 -10.86
N THR A 198 3.92 8.31 -9.97
CA THR A 198 2.91 7.68 -9.10
C THR A 198 2.18 8.72 -8.24
N ILE A 199 2.92 9.64 -7.60
CA ILE A 199 2.34 10.70 -6.75
C ILE A 199 1.42 11.63 -7.55
N ARG A 200 1.80 11.97 -8.79
CA ARG A 200 1.02 12.85 -9.67
C ARG A 200 -0.28 12.22 -10.17
N VAL A 201 -0.25 10.91 -10.44
CA VAL A 201 -1.32 10.24 -11.19
C VAL A 201 -2.35 9.59 -10.27
N LEU A 202 -1.91 8.88 -9.23
CA LEU A 202 -2.75 7.89 -8.55
C LEU A 202 -3.53 8.38 -7.33
N PRO A 203 -2.93 9.06 -6.31
CA PRO A 203 -3.60 9.18 -5.03
C PRO A 203 -4.73 10.22 -5.06
N ASP A 204 -5.84 9.86 -4.42
CA ASP A 204 -6.89 10.83 -4.06
C ASP A 204 -6.41 11.78 -2.96
N ARG A 205 -5.60 11.24 -2.02
CA ARG A 205 -5.01 11.97 -0.90
C ARG A 205 -3.56 11.61 -0.68
N LEU A 206 -2.81 12.60 -0.23
CA LEU A 206 -1.38 12.52 -0.01
C LEU A 206 -1.06 12.79 1.47
N TYR A 207 -0.29 11.89 2.08
CA TYR A 207 0.26 12.08 3.42
C TYR A 207 1.77 12.13 3.38
N VAL A 208 2.34 13.18 3.95
CA VAL A 208 3.79 13.33 4.11
C VAL A 208 4.20 12.77 5.47
N VAL A 209 5.15 11.85 5.45
CA VAL A 209 5.70 11.18 6.63
C VAL A 209 7.09 11.74 6.90
N GLY A 210 7.23 12.46 8.00
CA GLY A 210 8.48 13.13 8.39
C GLY A 210 8.41 13.69 9.80
N ASP A 211 9.53 14.12 10.36
CA ASP A 211 9.62 14.74 11.69
C ASP A 211 8.88 13.97 12.80
N LYS A 212 8.95 12.65 12.74
CA LYS A 212 8.25 11.71 13.64
C LYS A 212 6.72 11.82 13.63
N THR A 213 6.13 12.39 12.59
CA THR A 213 4.67 12.56 12.44
C THR A 213 4.19 12.35 11.00
N VAL A 214 2.87 12.45 10.80
CA VAL A 214 2.23 12.31 9.48
C VAL A 214 1.24 13.46 9.30
N HIS A 215 1.32 14.13 8.16
CA HIS A 215 0.41 15.22 7.82
C HIS A 215 -0.20 15.02 6.44
N GLU A 216 -1.48 15.33 6.32
CA GLU A 216 -2.12 15.40 5.01
C GLU A 216 -1.60 16.64 4.26
N ALA A 217 -1.24 16.47 3.01
CA ALA A 217 -0.75 17.53 2.15
C ALA A 217 -1.60 17.65 0.89
N PRO A 218 -1.81 18.87 0.38
CA PRO A 218 -2.50 19.06 -0.88
C PRO A 218 -1.70 18.43 -2.02
N ARG A 219 -2.39 17.81 -2.98
CA ARG A 219 -1.77 17.24 -4.19
C ARG A 219 -1.54 18.34 -5.23
N THR A 220 -0.70 19.31 -4.92
CA THR A 220 -0.33 20.41 -5.81
C THR A 220 1.06 20.17 -6.42
N GLU A 221 1.34 20.80 -7.56
CA GLU A 221 2.68 20.76 -8.17
C GLU A 221 3.74 21.30 -7.22
N GLU A 222 3.41 22.28 -6.39
CA GLU A 222 4.30 22.85 -5.37
C GLU A 222 4.67 21.79 -4.31
N THR A 223 3.71 20.99 -3.84
CA THR A 223 3.96 19.89 -2.92
C THR A 223 4.87 18.85 -3.55
N VAL A 224 4.59 18.47 -4.79
CA VAL A 224 5.41 17.51 -5.55
C VAL A 224 6.83 18.06 -5.76
N GLN A 225 6.96 19.34 -6.10
CA GLN A 225 8.25 20.01 -6.28
C GLN A 225 9.07 20.06 -4.98
N ALA A 226 8.43 20.40 -3.86
CA ALA A 226 9.09 20.41 -2.54
C ALA A 226 9.60 19.02 -2.12
N LEU A 227 8.89 17.96 -2.48
CA LEU A 227 9.33 16.58 -2.28
C LEU A 227 10.56 16.23 -3.16
N LEU A 228 10.65 16.80 -4.38
CA LEU A 228 11.77 16.65 -5.30
C LEU A 228 13.06 17.29 -4.79
N GLU A 229 12.97 18.52 -4.29
CA GLU A 229 14.12 19.33 -3.90
C GLU A 229 14.87 18.79 -2.68
N GLY A 230 14.41 17.67 -2.12
CA GLY A 230 15.12 16.98 -1.04
C GLY A 230 15.16 17.75 0.29
N ASN A 231 14.59 18.94 0.31
CA ASN A 231 14.35 19.71 1.50
C ASN A 231 13.23 19.04 2.28
N GLY A 232 13.44 17.91 2.92
CA GLY A 232 12.44 17.16 3.69
C GLY A 232 11.58 17.99 4.67
N HIS A 233 11.73 19.28 4.65
CA HIS A 233 10.81 20.32 5.05
C HIS A 233 9.94 20.69 3.84
N VAL A 234 8.86 19.96 3.61
CA VAL A 234 7.66 20.63 3.12
C VAL A 234 7.39 21.69 4.20
N PRO A 235 7.44 22.99 3.91
CA PRO A 235 7.21 23.99 4.93
C PRO A 235 5.80 23.80 5.46
N TRP A 236 5.65 23.19 6.62
CA TRP A 236 4.38 22.91 7.29
C TRP A 236 3.54 24.18 7.44
N ALA A 237 4.20 25.34 7.55
CA ALA A 237 3.57 26.65 7.59
C ALA A 237 2.79 27.03 6.32
N GLN A 238 3.13 26.45 5.16
CA GLN A 238 2.40 26.70 3.91
C GLN A 238 1.22 25.73 3.71
N CYS A 239 1.29 24.54 4.33
CA CYS A 239 0.17 23.58 4.29
C CYS A 239 -0.93 23.92 5.30
N ALA A 240 -0.60 24.51 6.46
CA ALA A 240 -1.56 24.88 7.48
C ALA A 240 -2.42 26.11 7.12
N GLY A 241 -1.94 27.00 6.25
CA GLY A 241 -2.66 28.22 5.84
C GLY A 241 -3.79 28.01 4.82
N ALA A 242 -3.93 26.83 4.23
CA ALA A 242 -4.96 26.56 3.22
C ALA A 242 -6.31 26.07 3.79
N PHE A 243 -6.42 25.91 5.10
CA PHE A 243 -7.62 25.36 5.75
C PHE A 243 -8.40 26.36 6.60
N GLU A 244 -8.01 27.66 6.65
CA GLU A 244 -8.73 28.69 7.43
C GLU A 244 -9.65 29.61 6.60
N GLU A 245 -9.90 29.38 5.31
CA GLU A 245 -10.92 30.17 4.58
C GLU A 245 -11.72 29.27 3.63
N LYS A 246 -12.82 28.68 4.12
CA LYS A 246 -14.19 28.73 3.57
C LYS A 246 -15.18 27.87 4.33
#